data_c404e9ac13b375b40671e4d03abbd42c
#
_entry.id   c404e9ac13b375b40671e4d03abbd42c
#
_cell.length_a   1.000
_cell.length_b   1.000
_cell.length_c   1.000
_cell.angle_alpha   90.00
_cell.angle_beta   90.00
_cell.angle_gamma   90.00
#
_symmetry.space_group_name_H-M   'P 1'
#
loop_
_entity.id
_entity.type
_entity.pdbx_description
1 polymer ?
#
loop_
_entity_poly.entity_id
_entity_poly.type
_entity_poly.pdbx_seq_one_letter_code
_entity_poly.pdbx_strand_id
1 'polypeptide(L)'
;MAQGGYTKEMDRIIASLEGRPRLLLHACCAPCSSAVLELLDRHFELTIFYYNPNIAPDEEYHRREQELECFLEQAGYPHITLIEPEYDPAEFYAAARGLEQEPEKGERCTACYKLRLEKTAKYAAENDFPWFTTTLSISPVKDPVRINSIGSEMAEKYGVSFLTSEFRKRDGYKRSLELSREYGLYRQDYCGCVFSRREREKSDR
;
A
#
# COMPACT_ATOMS: atom_id res chain seq x y z
N MET A 1 -20.33 -2.87 -3.30
CA MET A 1 -20.71 -2.01 -2.14
C MET A 1 -20.72 -0.57 -2.58
N ALA A 2 -21.68 0.26 -2.11
CA ALA A 2 -21.79 1.67 -2.47
C ALA A 2 -20.54 2.46 -2.00
N GLN A 3 -20.18 3.56 -2.72
CA GLN A 3 -19.11 4.47 -2.33
C GLN A 3 -19.28 4.92 -0.86
N GLY A 4 -18.27 4.75 -0.03
CA GLY A 4 -18.30 5.01 1.42
C GLY A 4 -18.55 3.78 2.30
N GLY A 5 -18.82 2.61 1.73
CA GLY A 5 -19.01 1.37 2.49
C GLY A 5 -17.74 0.91 3.22
N TYR A 6 -16.58 0.99 2.57
CA TYR A 6 -15.30 0.54 3.13
C TYR A 6 -14.83 1.34 4.36
N THR A 7 -15.08 2.65 4.37
CA THR A 7 -14.73 3.48 5.54
C THR A 7 -15.59 3.11 6.76
N LYS A 8 -16.89 2.89 6.56
CA LYS A 8 -17.78 2.44 7.64
C LYS A 8 -17.45 1.04 8.12
N GLU A 9 -17.06 0.16 7.21
CA GLU A 9 -16.64 -1.19 7.54
C GLU A 9 -15.35 -1.18 8.35
N MET A 10 -14.35 -0.40 7.92
CA MET A 10 -13.12 -0.17 8.69
C MET A 10 -13.43 0.30 10.12
N ASP A 11 -14.34 1.28 10.28
CA ASP A 11 -14.73 1.77 11.61
C ASP A 11 -15.34 0.68 12.48
N ARG A 12 -16.21 -0.19 11.90
CA ARG A 12 -16.80 -1.31 12.63
C ARG A 12 -15.74 -2.32 13.06
N ILE A 13 -14.82 -2.66 12.15
CA ILE A 13 -13.71 -3.56 12.48
C ILE A 13 -12.90 -2.96 13.63
N ILE A 14 -12.46 -1.71 13.50
CA ILE A 14 -11.67 -1.02 14.52
C ILE A 14 -12.41 -0.97 15.86
N ALA A 15 -13.71 -0.68 15.86
CA ALA A 15 -14.52 -0.64 17.07
C ALA A 15 -14.72 -2.01 17.75
N SER A 16 -14.54 -3.10 17.00
CA SER A 16 -14.67 -4.47 17.52
C SER A 16 -13.35 -5.09 17.98
N LEU A 17 -12.21 -4.38 17.82
CA LEU A 17 -10.91 -4.91 18.23
C LEU A 17 -10.79 -5.04 19.74
N GLU A 18 -10.24 -6.15 20.17
CA GLU A 18 -9.80 -6.37 21.56
C GLU A 18 -8.30 -6.04 21.64
N GLY A 19 -7.96 -4.94 22.30
CA GLY A 19 -6.58 -4.46 22.38
C GLY A 19 -6.03 -3.92 21.05
N ARG A 20 -4.73 -4.09 20.85
CA ARG A 20 -4.00 -3.67 19.63
C ARG A 20 -3.41 -4.91 18.96
N PRO A 21 -4.17 -5.61 18.10
CA PRO A 21 -3.63 -6.78 17.40
C PRO A 21 -2.53 -6.38 16.41
N ARG A 22 -1.65 -7.34 16.08
CA ARG A 22 -0.61 -7.16 15.05
C ARG A 22 -1.24 -7.00 13.67
N LEU A 23 -0.76 -6.02 12.90
CA LEU A 23 -1.20 -5.77 11.53
C LEU A 23 -0.01 -5.59 10.61
N LEU A 24 0.02 -6.35 9.52
CA LEU A 24 1.01 -6.19 8.45
C LEU A 24 0.50 -5.18 7.43
N LEU A 25 1.14 -4.02 7.34
CA LEU A 25 0.79 -2.93 6.44
C LEU A 25 1.66 -2.96 5.18
N HIS A 26 1.12 -3.39 4.05
CA HIS A 26 1.79 -3.23 2.77
C HIS A 26 1.92 -1.75 2.42
N ALA A 27 3.14 -1.26 2.21
CA ALA A 27 3.45 0.13 1.91
C ALA A 27 4.29 0.28 0.65
N CYS A 28 4.11 1.38 -0.08
CA CYS A 28 4.83 1.66 -1.32
C CYS A 28 5.74 2.90 -1.27
N CYS A 29 5.57 3.78 -0.31
CA CYS A 29 6.37 5.00 -0.13
C CYS A 29 5.93 5.76 1.12
N ALA A 30 6.76 6.65 1.63
CA ALA A 30 6.48 7.48 2.79
C ALA A 30 5.22 8.36 2.62
N PRO A 31 5.01 9.10 1.51
CA PRO A 31 3.82 9.91 1.33
C PRO A 31 2.50 9.14 1.44
N CYS A 32 2.46 7.90 0.91
CA CYS A 32 1.25 7.06 0.99
C CYS A 32 1.06 6.46 2.38
N SER A 33 2.13 6.29 3.14
CA SER A 33 2.10 5.69 4.47
C SER A 33 1.77 6.69 5.57
N SER A 34 2.16 7.95 5.43
CA SER A 34 2.14 8.95 6.49
C SER A 34 0.79 9.09 7.22
N ALA A 35 -0.29 9.41 6.51
CA ALA A 35 -1.61 9.53 7.11
C ALA A 35 -2.23 8.18 7.52
N VAL A 36 -1.83 7.09 6.88
CA VAL A 36 -2.28 5.74 7.25
C VAL A 36 -1.68 5.30 8.57
N LEU A 37 -0.39 5.57 8.79
CA LEU A 37 0.29 5.30 10.05
C LEU A 37 -0.30 6.12 11.19
N GLU A 38 -0.52 7.41 10.99
CA GLU A 38 -1.17 8.30 11.97
C GLU A 38 -2.55 7.78 12.40
N LEU A 39 -3.30 7.18 11.48
CA LEU A 39 -4.60 6.58 11.76
C LEU A 39 -4.49 5.24 12.46
N LEU A 40 -3.66 4.32 11.95
CA LEU A 40 -3.69 2.91 12.36
C LEU A 40 -2.84 2.62 13.59
N ASP A 41 -1.79 3.38 13.87
CA ASP A 41 -0.90 3.15 15.01
C ASP A 41 -1.62 3.20 16.36
N ARG A 42 -2.76 3.88 16.43
CA ARG A 42 -3.59 3.96 17.64
C ARG A 42 -4.35 2.65 17.93
N HIS A 43 -4.52 1.81 16.92
CA HIS A 43 -5.44 0.66 16.97
C HIS A 43 -4.72 -0.68 16.78
N PHE A 44 -3.52 -0.67 16.19
CA PHE A 44 -2.79 -1.88 15.85
C PHE A 44 -1.32 -1.79 16.27
N GLU A 45 -0.70 -2.93 16.49
CA GLU A 45 0.76 -3.07 16.48
C GLU A 45 1.21 -3.23 15.02
N LEU A 46 1.75 -2.15 14.45
CA LEU A 46 2.06 -2.09 13.03
C LEU A 46 3.42 -2.68 12.72
N THR A 47 3.48 -3.43 11.64
CA THR A 47 4.70 -3.79 10.93
C THR A 47 4.51 -3.44 9.45
N ILE A 48 5.46 -2.73 8.87
CA ILE A 48 5.43 -2.36 7.45
C ILE A 48 6.03 -3.49 6.63
N PHE A 49 5.37 -3.83 5.53
CA PHE A 49 5.84 -4.78 4.52
C PHE A 49 6.08 -4.03 3.21
N TYR A 50 7.36 -3.76 2.90
CA TYR A 50 7.77 -2.99 1.74
C TYR A 50 8.05 -3.92 0.55
N TYR A 51 7.00 -4.50 -0.03
CA TYR A 51 7.09 -5.38 -1.18
C TYR A 51 6.54 -4.71 -2.45
N ASN A 52 7.44 -4.24 -3.31
CA ASN A 52 7.10 -3.40 -4.47
C ASN A 52 7.91 -3.77 -5.72
N PRO A 53 7.80 -5.01 -6.26
CA PRO A 53 8.57 -5.44 -7.42
C PRO A 53 8.25 -4.66 -8.71
N ASN A 54 7.18 -3.86 -8.67
CA ASN A 54 6.79 -2.99 -9.78
C ASN A 54 7.56 -1.68 -9.85
N ILE A 55 8.22 -1.25 -8.78
CA ILE A 55 8.95 0.02 -8.78
C ILE A 55 10.26 -0.17 -9.55
N ALA A 56 10.49 0.68 -10.55
CA ALA A 56 11.66 0.68 -11.40
C ALA A 56 12.03 2.13 -11.77
N PRO A 57 13.33 2.42 -11.95
CA PRO A 57 14.49 1.54 -11.78
C PRO A 57 14.80 1.23 -10.31
N ASP A 58 15.82 0.41 -10.05
CA ASP A 58 16.26 0.00 -8.71
C ASP A 58 16.54 1.20 -7.79
N GLU A 59 17.13 2.26 -8.32
CA GLU A 59 17.42 3.49 -7.56
C GLU A 59 16.13 4.14 -7.03
N GLU A 60 15.04 4.08 -7.78
CA GLU A 60 13.74 4.61 -7.35
C GLU A 60 13.13 3.72 -6.25
N TYR A 61 13.33 2.39 -6.34
CA TYR A 61 12.89 1.46 -5.31
C TYR A 61 13.57 1.74 -3.98
N HIS A 62 14.90 1.77 -3.97
CA HIS A 62 15.69 2.04 -2.77
C HIS A 62 15.49 3.46 -2.23
N ARG A 63 15.34 4.45 -3.11
CA ARG A 63 15.02 5.82 -2.69
C ARG A 63 13.72 5.89 -1.89
N ARG A 64 12.66 5.19 -2.33
CA ARG A 64 11.36 5.19 -1.63
C ARG A 64 11.40 4.40 -0.34
N GLU A 65 12.19 3.36 -0.30
CA GLU A 65 12.41 2.53 0.88
C GLU A 65 13.13 3.33 1.96
N GLN A 66 14.30 3.88 1.65
CA GLN A 66 15.09 4.71 2.57
C GLN A 66 14.32 5.93 3.10
N GLU A 67 13.54 6.57 2.22
CA GLU A 67 12.68 7.69 2.64
C GLU A 67 11.60 7.23 3.62
N LEU A 68 11.05 6.04 3.45
CA LEU A 68 10.07 5.50 4.38
C LEU A 68 10.70 5.21 5.74
N GLU A 69 11.90 4.65 5.79
CA GLU A 69 12.67 4.46 7.03
C GLU A 69 12.96 5.80 7.73
N CYS A 70 13.51 6.77 6.99
CA CYS A 70 13.76 8.11 7.53
C CYS A 70 12.48 8.77 8.06
N PHE A 71 11.36 8.60 7.37
CA PHE A 71 10.07 9.11 7.83
C PHE A 71 9.62 8.47 9.15
N LEU A 72 9.77 7.15 9.31
CA LEU A 72 9.41 6.48 10.56
C LEU A 72 10.19 7.04 11.76
N GLU A 73 11.48 7.27 11.60
CA GLU A 73 12.33 7.87 12.64
C GLU A 73 11.90 9.31 12.96
N GLN A 74 11.78 10.15 11.93
CA GLN A 74 11.47 11.58 12.09
C GLN A 74 10.05 11.84 12.63
N ALA A 75 9.09 11.00 12.25
CA ALA A 75 7.70 11.13 12.66
C ALA A 75 7.38 10.45 14.01
N GLY A 76 8.38 9.88 14.69
CA GLY A 76 8.23 9.30 16.02
C GLY A 76 7.62 7.90 16.05
N TYR A 77 7.87 7.09 15.00
CA TYR A 77 7.46 5.69 14.90
C TYR A 77 8.61 4.68 15.02
N PRO A 78 9.58 4.84 15.97
CA PRO A 78 10.71 3.91 16.08
C PRO A 78 10.32 2.49 16.51
N HIS A 79 9.08 2.31 16.97
CA HIS A 79 8.49 1.03 17.35
C HIS A 79 7.90 0.25 16.17
N ILE A 80 7.77 0.87 15.00
CA ILE A 80 7.26 0.22 13.79
C ILE A 80 8.43 -0.39 13.02
N THR A 81 8.41 -1.70 12.88
CA THR A 81 9.42 -2.43 12.09
C THR A 81 9.08 -2.34 10.60
N LEU A 82 10.07 -2.08 9.76
CA LEU A 82 9.98 -2.21 8.32
C LEU A 82 10.62 -3.54 7.90
N ILE A 83 9.87 -4.34 7.15
CA ILE A 83 10.33 -5.59 6.55
C ILE A 83 10.41 -5.39 5.04
N GLU A 84 11.59 -5.55 4.50
CA GLU A 84 11.87 -5.52 3.08
C GLU A 84 12.18 -6.94 2.59
N PRO A 85 11.26 -7.60 1.86
CA PRO A 85 11.58 -8.83 1.15
C PRO A 85 12.57 -8.59 0.02
N GLU A 86 13.17 -9.67 -0.48
CA GLU A 86 14.01 -9.59 -1.68
C GLU A 86 13.32 -8.86 -2.82
N TYR A 87 13.99 -7.84 -3.36
CA TYR A 87 13.49 -7.06 -4.50
C TYR A 87 13.79 -7.83 -5.79
N ASP A 88 12.75 -8.42 -6.37
CA ASP A 88 12.81 -9.09 -7.67
C ASP A 88 11.77 -8.48 -8.64
N PRO A 89 12.16 -7.55 -9.52
CA PRO A 89 11.27 -6.98 -10.51
C PRO A 89 10.75 -8.01 -11.54
N ALA A 90 11.39 -9.18 -11.68
CA ALA A 90 10.91 -10.22 -12.59
C ALA A 90 9.54 -10.76 -12.19
N GLU A 91 9.21 -10.78 -10.89
CA GLU A 91 7.87 -11.14 -10.40
C GLU A 91 6.79 -10.21 -10.98
N PHE A 92 7.04 -8.90 -11.01
CA PHE A 92 6.10 -7.95 -11.61
C PHE A 92 6.01 -8.09 -13.13
N TYR A 93 7.13 -8.27 -13.84
CA TYR A 93 7.10 -8.46 -15.29
C TYR A 93 6.40 -9.76 -15.68
N ALA A 94 6.54 -10.81 -14.89
CA ALA A 94 5.80 -12.05 -15.10
C ALA A 94 4.28 -11.84 -14.94
N ALA A 95 3.86 -11.12 -13.90
CA ALA A 95 2.45 -10.79 -13.66
C ALA A 95 1.85 -9.84 -14.72
N ALA A 96 2.68 -8.98 -15.33
CA ALA A 96 2.27 -8.02 -16.35
C ALA A 96 2.34 -8.58 -17.79
N ARG A 97 2.81 -9.81 -17.97
CA ARG A 97 2.99 -10.42 -19.30
C ARG A 97 1.67 -10.49 -20.07
N GLY A 98 1.68 -9.95 -21.29
CA GLY A 98 0.50 -9.85 -22.16
C GLY A 98 -0.43 -8.68 -21.82
N LEU A 99 -0.10 -7.89 -20.80
CA LEU A 99 -0.85 -6.71 -20.34
C LEU A 99 -0.06 -5.40 -20.51
N GLU A 100 1.05 -5.43 -21.24
CA GLU A 100 1.98 -4.31 -21.38
C GLU A 100 1.33 -3.07 -22.03
N GLN A 101 0.34 -3.31 -22.90
CA GLN A 101 -0.38 -2.26 -23.62
C GLN A 101 -1.63 -1.75 -22.87
N GLU A 102 -1.98 -2.38 -21.73
CA GLU A 102 -3.08 -1.92 -20.91
C GLU A 102 -2.79 -0.53 -20.35
N PRO A 103 -3.77 0.39 -20.32
CA PRO A 103 -3.58 1.71 -19.73
C PRO A 103 -3.39 1.62 -18.22
N GLU A 104 -2.96 2.72 -17.61
CA GLU A 104 -3.03 2.85 -16.16
C GLU A 104 -4.48 2.66 -15.69
N LYS A 105 -4.69 1.95 -14.58
CA LYS A 105 -5.98 1.47 -14.04
C LYS A 105 -6.62 0.30 -14.81
N GLY A 106 -6.01 -0.20 -15.90
CA GLY A 106 -6.45 -1.40 -16.62
C GLY A 106 -6.08 -2.71 -15.89
N GLU A 107 -6.14 -3.83 -16.63
CA GLU A 107 -5.91 -5.16 -16.05
C GLU A 107 -4.46 -5.38 -15.58
N ARG A 108 -3.48 -4.71 -16.18
CA ARG A 108 -2.10 -4.69 -15.67
C ARG A 108 -2.03 -4.19 -14.22
N CYS A 109 -2.80 -3.15 -13.88
CA CYS A 109 -2.86 -2.65 -12.50
C CYS A 109 -3.56 -3.63 -11.56
N THR A 110 -4.60 -4.34 -12.04
CA THR A 110 -5.27 -5.41 -11.29
C THR A 110 -4.30 -6.54 -10.96
N ALA A 111 -3.51 -7.01 -11.94
CA ALA A 111 -2.48 -8.03 -11.75
C ALA A 111 -1.40 -7.57 -10.75
N CYS A 112 -0.97 -6.30 -10.82
CA CYS A 112 -0.03 -5.70 -9.88
C CYS A 112 -0.58 -5.67 -8.44
N TYR A 113 -1.86 -5.32 -8.25
CA TYR A 113 -2.47 -5.34 -6.92
C TYR A 113 -2.55 -6.76 -6.37
N LYS A 114 -2.94 -7.73 -7.23
CA LYS A 114 -3.02 -9.14 -6.84
C LYS A 114 -1.66 -9.66 -6.38
N LEU A 115 -0.61 -9.48 -7.17
CA LEU A 115 0.75 -9.89 -6.82
C LEU A 115 1.17 -9.36 -5.44
N ARG A 116 0.96 -8.06 -5.20
CA ARG A 116 1.42 -7.40 -3.96
C ARG A 116 0.60 -7.80 -2.76
N LEU A 117 -0.72 -7.86 -2.87
CA LEU A 117 -1.61 -8.26 -1.78
C LEU A 117 -1.52 -9.74 -1.47
N GLU A 118 -1.31 -10.58 -2.48
CA GLU A 118 -1.08 -12.02 -2.29
C GLU A 118 0.20 -12.28 -1.49
N LYS A 119 1.31 -11.64 -1.87
CA LYS A 119 2.59 -11.76 -1.13
C LYS A 119 2.45 -11.27 0.31
N THR A 120 1.70 -10.18 0.51
CA THR A 120 1.43 -9.62 1.85
C THR A 120 0.59 -10.57 2.70
N ALA A 121 -0.51 -11.10 2.17
CA ALA A 121 -1.39 -12.02 2.89
C ALA A 121 -0.67 -13.33 3.22
N LYS A 122 0.10 -13.87 2.27
CA LYS A 122 0.92 -15.06 2.48
C LYS A 122 1.92 -14.83 3.61
N TYR A 123 2.68 -13.72 3.56
CA TYR A 123 3.64 -13.39 4.61
C TYR A 123 2.95 -13.21 5.97
N ALA A 124 1.78 -12.58 5.99
CA ALA A 124 1.00 -12.42 7.21
C ALA A 124 0.64 -13.77 7.84
N ALA A 125 0.17 -14.73 7.04
CA ALA A 125 -0.17 -16.08 7.50
C ALA A 125 1.06 -16.84 8.01
N GLU A 126 2.19 -16.75 7.31
CA GLU A 126 3.45 -17.47 7.66
C GLU A 126 4.16 -16.89 8.90
N ASN A 127 3.79 -15.66 9.34
CA ASN A 127 4.44 -14.95 10.44
C ASN A 127 3.47 -14.52 11.56
N ASP A 128 2.32 -15.20 11.67
CA ASP A 128 1.34 -15.00 12.72
C ASP A 128 0.79 -13.56 12.85
N PHE A 129 0.62 -12.85 11.71
CA PHE A 129 -0.13 -11.60 11.67
C PHE A 129 -1.62 -11.91 11.46
N PRO A 130 -2.50 -11.63 12.43
CA PRO A 130 -3.93 -11.86 12.27
C PRO A 130 -4.57 -10.93 11.24
N TRP A 131 -3.94 -9.77 11.00
CA TRP A 131 -4.44 -8.73 10.10
C TRP A 131 -3.41 -8.30 9.08
N PHE A 132 -3.87 -7.97 7.87
CA PHE A 132 -3.09 -7.20 6.90
C PHE A 132 -3.95 -6.14 6.21
N THR A 133 -3.30 -5.14 5.62
CA THR A 133 -3.92 -4.13 4.76
C THR A 133 -2.87 -3.47 3.84
N THR A 134 -3.26 -2.43 3.11
CA THR A 134 -2.37 -1.73 2.19
C THR A 134 -2.60 -0.23 2.17
N THR A 135 -1.55 0.55 2.01
CA THR A 135 -1.62 2.00 1.80
C THR A 135 -2.16 2.38 0.41
N LEU A 136 -2.33 1.44 -0.50
CA LEU A 136 -2.74 1.73 -1.90
C LEU A 136 -4.05 2.51 -2.00
N SER A 137 -5.00 2.29 -1.08
CA SER A 137 -6.31 2.92 -1.10
C SER A 137 -6.31 4.41 -0.73
N ILE A 138 -5.15 4.99 -0.34
CA ILE A 138 -5.01 6.43 -0.11
C ILE A 138 -4.85 7.22 -1.40
N SER A 139 -4.35 6.59 -2.45
CA SER A 139 -4.09 7.25 -3.72
C SER A 139 -5.40 7.51 -4.48
N PRO A 140 -5.65 8.76 -4.96
CA PRO A 140 -6.84 9.09 -5.74
C PRO A 140 -6.86 8.43 -7.13
N VAL A 141 -5.70 8.00 -7.63
CA VAL A 141 -5.57 7.35 -8.94
C VAL A 141 -5.70 5.83 -8.89
N LYS A 142 -5.88 5.23 -7.70
CA LYS A 142 -6.06 3.79 -7.54
C LYS A 142 -7.52 3.44 -7.28
N ASP A 143 -7.91 2.24 -7.68
CA ASP A 143 -9.29 1.74 -7.54
C ASP A 143 -9.47 1.02 -6.19
N PRO A 144 -10.14 1.63 -5.20
CA PRO A 144 -10.35 1.01 -3.90
C PRO A 144 -11.29 -0.19 -3.95
N VAL A 145 -12.17 -0.29 -4.95
CA VAL A 145 -13.07 -1.44 -5.09
C VAL A 145 -12.27 -2.66 -5.45
N ARG A 146 -11.41 -2.57 -6.47
CA ARG A 146 -10.51 -3.67 -6.86
C ARG A 146 -9.55 -4.05 -5.74
N ILE A 147 -8.94 -3.07 -5.08
CA ILE A 147 -8.01 -3.32 -3.97
C ILE A 147 -8.69 -4.08 -2.85
N ASN A 148 -9.86 -3.65 -2.40
CA ASN A 148 -10.58 -4.31 -1.32
C ASN A 148 -11.10 -5.69 -1.72
N SER A 149 -11.57 -5.87 -2.96
CA SER A 149 -11.99 -7.18 -3.47
C SER A 149 -10.83 -8.18 -3.47
N ILE A 150 -9.67 -7.77 -3.99
CA ILE A 150 -8.46 -8.61 -4.00
C ILE A 150 -7.97 -8.88 -2.58
N GLY A 151 -7.95 -7.87 -1.71
CA GLY A 151 -7.58 -8.04 -0.30
C GLY A 151 -8.43 -9.06 0.42
N SER A 152 -9.76 -9.03 0.21
CA SER A 152 -10.69 -10.00 0.79
C SER A 152 -10.50 -11.42 0.20
N GLU A 153 -10.27 -11.54 -1.12
CA GLU A 153 -9.93 -12.81 -1.77
C GLU A 153 -8.65 -13.43 -1.18
N MET A 154 -7.63 -12.61 -0.95
CA MET A 154 -6.36 -13.09 -0.38
C MET A 154 -6.50 -13.42 1.11
N ALA A 155 -7.32 -12.69 1.84
CA ALA A 155 -7.63 -12.99 3.24
C ALA A 155 -8.27 -14.38 3.39
N GLU A 156 -9.27 -14.68 2.56
CA GLU A 156 -9.92 -15.99 2.52
C GLU A 156 -8.93 -17.10 2.13
N LYS A 157 -8.11 -16.85 1.09
CA LYS A 157 -7.14 -17.82 0.59
C LYS A 157 -6.09 -18.23 1.63
N TYR A 158 -5.62 -17.28 2.44
CA TYR A 158 -4.51 -17.51 3.38
C TYR A 158 -4.95 -17.61 4.85
N GLY A 159 -6.24 -17.49 5.14
CA GLY A 159 -6.78 -17.65 6.49
C GLY A 159 -6.40 -16.49 7.44
N VAL A 160 -6.22 -15.29 6.91
CA VAL A 160 -5.92 -14.08 7.67
C VAL A 160 -7.02 -13.03 7.47
N SER A 161 -7.10 -12.01 8.32
CA SER A 161 -8.10 -10.95 8.16
C SER A 161 -7.56 -9.78 7.33
N PHE A 162 -8.39 -9.22 6.45
CA PHE A 162 -8.07 -8.01 5.70
C PHE A 162 -8.82 -6.81 6.25
N LEU A 163 -8.10 -5.76 6.66
CA LEU A 163 -8.71 -4.49 7.03
C LEU A 163 -9.10 -3.74 5.75
N THR A 164 -10.38 -3.79 5.40
CA THR A 164 -10.93 -3.03 4.26
C THR A 164 -10.77 -1.54 4.48
N SER A 165 -10.43 -0.80 3.43
CA SER A 165 -10.09 0.62 3.59
C SER A 165 -10.36 1.45 2.35
N GLU A 166 -10.65 2.71 2.57
CA GLU A 166 -10.58 3.79 1.56
C GLU A 166 -9.89 4.98 2.23
N PHE A 167 -8.59 4.85 2.51
CA PHE A 167 -7.81 5.81 3.30
C PHE A 167 -7.80 7.23 2.73
N ARG A 168 -8.11 7.43 1.44
CA ARG A 168 -8.23 8.76 0.85
C ARG A 168 -9.44 9.57 1.35
N LYS A 169 -10.45 8.89 1.94
CA LYS A 169 -11.66 9.52 2.49
C LYS A 169 -11.37 10.23 3.82
N ARG A 170 -12.32 11.05 4.28
CA ARG A 170 -12.19 11.83 5.53
C ARG A 170 -10.89 12.63 5.58
N ASP A 171 -10.60 13.30 4.47
CA ASP A 171 -9.38 14.11 4.32
C ASP A 171 -8.04 13.34 4.42
N GLY A 172 -8.05 11.99 4.41
CA GLY A 172 -6.83 11.21 4.52
C GLY A 172 -5.81 11.50 3.43
N TYR A 173 -6.25 11.68 2.17
CA TYR A 173 -5.35 12.12 1.11
C TYR A 173 -4.82 13.54 1.35
N LYS A 174 -5.67 14.48 1.77
CA LYS A 174 -5.28 15.84 2.14
C LYS A 174 -4.25 15.81 3.28
N ARG A 175 -4.51 15.00 4.32
CA ARG A 175 -3.58 14.83 5.44
C ARG A 175 -2.22 14.29 4.97
N SER A 176 -2.19 13.36 4.03
CA SER A 176 -0.93 12.87 3.44
C SER A 176 -0.15 13.95 2.69
N LEU A 177 -0.84 14.94 2.08
CA LEU A 177 -0.20 16.10 1.46
C LEU A 177 0.40 17.05 2.51
N GLU A 178 -0.31 17.26 3.61
CA GLU A 178 0.15 18.09 4.73
C GLU A 178 1.40 17.49 5.36
N LEU A 179 1.35 16.19 5.73
CA LEU A 179 2.50 15.46 6.29
C LEU A 179 3.69 15.42 5.33
N SER A 180 3.43 15.28 4.02
CA SER A 180 4.51 15.31 3.03
C SER A 180 5.24 16.65 2.97
N ARG A 181 4.53 17.77 3.21
CA ARG A 181 5.17 19.10 3.30
C ARG A 181 5.89 19.28 4.63
N GLU A 182 5.28 18.83 5.71
CA GLU A 182 5.83 18.92 7.08
C GLU A 182 7.18 18.21 7.21
N TYR A 183 7.27 16.98 6.63
CA TYR A 183 8.47 16.15 6.69
C TYR A 183 9.33 16.22 5.41
N GLY A 184 8.99 17.08 4.45
CA GLY A 184 9.77 17.24 3.21
C GLY A 184 9.81 15.98 2.33
N LEU A 185 8.76 15.14 2.35
CA LEU A 185 8.75 13.84 1.69
C LEU A 185 8.75 13.97 0.16
N TYR A 186 9.54 13.14 -0.49
CA TYR A 186 9.55 12.98 -1.94
C TYR A 186 8.22 12.43 -2.45
N ARG A 187 7.51 13.25 -3.21
CA ARG A 187 6.26 12.84 -3.85
C ARG A 187 6.48 12.54 -5.32
N GLN A 188 6.35 11.27 -5.65
CA GLN A 188 6.43 10.82 -7.02
C GLN A 188 5.17 11.24 -7.80
N ASP A 189 5.34 11.51 -9.09
CA ASP A 189 4.28 11.86 -10.04
C ASP A 189 3.75 10.66 -10.84
N TYR A 190 4.35 9.46 -10.66
CA TYR A 190 3.94 8.21 -11.29
C TYR A 190 3.85 7.05 -10.28
N CYS A 191 3.17 5.98 -10.65
CA CYS A 191 2.90 4.84 -9.76
C CYS A 191 4.16 4.09 -9.30
N GLY A 192 5.26 4.17 -10.06
CA GLY A 192 6.52 3.45 -9.83
C GLY A 192 6.85 2.46 -10.93
N CYS A 193 5.87 1.88 -11.64
CA CYS A 193 6.18 0.92 -12.69
C CYS A 193 6.63 1.61 -13.99
N VAL A 194 7.44 0.89 -14.77
CA VAL A 194 7.97 1.39 -16.05
C VAL A 194 6.87 1.84 -17.02
N PHE A 195 5.71 1.22 -17.00
CA PHE A 195 4.60 1.56 -17.88
C PHE A 195 3.97 2.91 -17.50
N SER A 196 3.68 3.11 -16.21
CA SER A 196 3.16 4.37 -15.70
C SER A 196 4.13 5.53 -15.92
N ARG A 197 5.45 5.28 -15.78
CA ARG A 197 6.48 6.26 -16.08
C ARG A 197 6.46 6.68 -17.56
N ARG A 198 6.39 5.70 -18.48
CA ARG A 198 6.29 5.98 -19.93
C ARG A 198 5.02 6.73 -20.30
N GLU A 199 3.90 6.42 -19.67
CA GLU A 199 2.64 7.14 -19.88
C GLU A 199 2.78 8.61 -19.44
N ARG A 200 3.43 8.85 -18.30
CA ARG A 200 3.70 10.20 -17.80
C ARG A 200 4.60 11.01 -18.73
N GLU A 201 5.72 10.43 -19.15
CA GLU A 201 6.68 11.07 -20.08
C GLU A 201 6.04 11.45 -21.44
N LYS A 202 5.01 10.72 -21.89
CA LYS A 202 4.23 11.05 -23.08
C LYS A 202 3.25 12.20 -22.86
N SER A 203 2.72 12.36 -21.65
CA SER A 203 1.76 13.41 -21.32
C SER A 203 2.41 14.77 -21.12
N ASP A 204 3.71 14.80 -20.83
CA ASP A 204 4.50 16.02 -20.61
C ASP A 204 5.13 16.58 -21.91
N ARG A 205 4.90 15.91 -23.05
CA ARG A 205 5.31 16.35 -24.40
C ARG A 205 4.12 16.95 -25.17
#